data_8f5262b2b6735d668ca490d1bef434d6
#
_entry.id   8f5262b2b6735d668ca490d1bef434d6
#
_cell.length_a   1.000
_cell.length_b   1.000
_cell.length_c   1.000
_cell.angle_alpha   90.00
_cell.angle_beta   90.00
_cell.angle_gamma   90.00
#
_symmetry.space_group_name_H-M   'P 1'
#
loop_
_entity.id
_entity.type
_entity.pdbx_description
1 polymer ?
#
loop_
_entity_poly.entity_id
_entity_poly.type
_entity_poly.pdbx_seq_one_letter_code
_entity_poly.pdbx_strand_id
1 'polypeptide(L)'
;MSFIDIKNLKVHYPIRGGFFNRIVDHVYAVDGVDLTIEKGKTYGLVGESGSGKSTIGKAIIGLEKIKDGTITYEGKVIEKRRSRKSDYNQNIQMIFQDSLSSLNPKKRIIDIIAEPLRNFENLTDNEERKRVSELLEIVGMTDDAAEDRKSVV
;
A
#
# COMPACT_ATOMS: atom_id res chain seq x y z
N MET A 1 -0.76 -19.67 13.54
CA MET A 1 -0.84 -18.32 14.15
C MET A 1 -1.25 -17.35 13.08
N SER A 2 -2.22 -16.49 13.36
CA SER A 2 -2.67 -15.46 12.41
C SER A 2 -1.52 -14.46 12.18
N PHE A 3 -1.27 -14.15 10.92
CA PHE A 3 -0.28 -13.14 10.52
C PHE A 3 -0.92 -11.76 10.41
N ILE A 4 -2.09 -11.72 9.75
CA ILE A 4 -2.98 -10.56 9.77
C ILE A 4 -4.34 -11.04 10.25
N ASP A 5 -4.94 -10.34 11.21
CA ASP A 5 -6.28 -10.60 11.67
C ASP A 5 -7.12 -9.32 11.60
N ILE A 6 -8.23 -9.41 10.92
CA ILE A 6 -9.16 -8.31 10.68
C ILE A 6 -10.47 -8.65 11.39
N LYS A 7 -10.97 -7.75 12.22
CA LYS A 7 -12.21 -7.93 12.96
C LYS A 7 -13.15 -6.76 12.73
N ASN A 8 -14.38 -7.05 12.32
CA ASN A 8 -15.46 -6.10 12.11
C ASN A 8 -15.05 -4.86 11.30
N LEU A 9 -14.23 -5.06 10.24
CA LEU A 9 -13.70 -3.96 9.44
C LEU A 9 -14.82 -3.20 8.74
N LYS A 10 -14.85 -1.88 8.95
CA LYS A 10 -15.78 -0.96 8.28
C LYS A 10 -15.03 0.19 7.62
N VAL A 11 -15.27 0.36 6.33
CA VAL A 11 -14.77 1.49 5.53
C VAL A 11 -15.94 2.15 4.84
N HIS A 12 -16.28 3.35 5.28
CA HIS A 12 -17.41 4.13 4.79
C HIS A 12 -16.92 5.43 4.20
N TYR A 13 -17.40 5.77 3.01
CA TYR A 13 -17.10 7.03 2.34
C TYR A 13 -18.27 8.00 2.48
N PRO A 14 -18.08 9.20 3.05
CA PRO A 14 -19.17 10.17 3.18
C PRO A 14 -19.52 10.75 1.83
N ILE A 15 -20.82 10.72 1.49
CA ILE A 15 -21.40 11.47 0.37
C ILE A 15 -21.72 12.87 0.87
N ARG A 16 -21.17 13.87 0.22
CA ARG A 16 -21.41 15.28 0.55
C ARG A 16 -22.31 15.91 -0.49
N GLY A 17 -23.27 16.70 -0.03
CA GLY A 17 -24.25 17.35 -0.89
C GLY A 17 -24.72 18.69 -0.34
N GLY A 18 -25.53 19.40 -1.17
CA GLY A 18 -26.08 20.69 -0.84
C GLY A 18 -25.08 21.84 -0.88
N PHE A 19 -25.59 23.07 -0.78
CA PHE A 19 -24.81 24.31 -0.87
C PHE A 19 -23.71 24.41 0.21
N PHE A 20 -23.91 23.80 1.38
CA PHE A 20 -22.97 23.80 2.50
C PHE A 20 -22.06 22.57 2.58
N ASN A 21 -21.99 21.74 1.52
CA ASN A 21 -21.12 20.55 1.46
C ASN A 21 -21.24 19.63 2.70
N ARG A 22 -22.47 19.47 3.21
CA ARG A 22 -22.76 18.61 4.37
C ARG A 22 -22.78 17.15 3.99
N ILE A 23 -22.44 16.26 4.94
CA ILE A 23 -22.59 14.81 4.75
C ILE A 23 -24.09 14.51 4.71
N VAL A 24 -24.56 13.97 3.57
CA VAL A 24 -25.96 13.61 3.33
C VAL A 24 -26.17 12.09 3.37
N ASP A 25 -25.12 11.30 3.11
CA ASP A 25 -25.17 9.84 3.11
C ASP A 25 -23.75 9.22 3.17
N HIS A 26 -23.66 7.90 3.17
CA HIS A 26 -22.40 7.15 3.15
C HIS A 26 -22.45 6.00 2.14
N VAL A 27 -21.35 5.78 1.42
CA VAL A 27 -21.10 4.54 0.69
C VAL A 27 -20.43 3.55 1.65
N TYR A 28 -21.06 2.42 1.88
CA TYR A 28 -20.59 1.34 2.72
C TYR A 28 -19.71 0.40 1.87
N ALA A 29 -18.46 0.79 1.64
CA ALA A 29 -17.56 0.03 0.77
C ALA A 29 -17.10 -1.30 1.41
N VAL A 30 -16.95 -1.31 2.73
CA VAL A 30 -16.74 -2.51 3.56
C VAL A 30 -17.56 -2.31 4.83
N ASP A 31 -18.37 -3.30 5.20
CA ASP A 31 -19.24 -3.21 6.37
C ASP A 31 -19.28 -4.51 7.18
N GLY A 32 -18.40 -4.57 8.20
CA GLY A 32 -18.37 -5.66 9.18
C GLY A 32 -17.65 -6.92 8.68
N VAL A 33 -16.53 -6.79 7.95
CA VAL A 33 -15.77 -7.94 7.43
C VAL A 33 -14.76 -8.45 8.46
N ASP A 34 -14.78 -9.77 8.67
CA ASP A 34 -13.75 -10.52 9.39
C ASP A 34 -12.89 -11.31 8.38
N LEU A 35 -11.58 -11.27 8.55
CA LEU A 35 -10.63 -11.99 7.69
C LEU A 35 -9.37 -12.33 8.49
N THR A 36 -8.91 -13.57 8.39
CA THR A 36 -7.65 -14.01 8.99
C THR A 36 -6.72 -14.52 7.90
N ILE A 37 -5.50 -14.00 7.87
CA ILE A 37 -4.43 -14.41 6.95
C ILE A 37 -3.32 -15.06 7.77
N GLU A 38 -2.95 -16.28 7.42
CA GLU A 38 -1.87 -17.01 8.06
C GLU A 38 -0.52 -16.73 7.36
N LYS A 39 0.55 -16.77 8.14
CA LYS A 39 1.91 -16.61 7.60
C LYS A 39 2.25 -17.70 6.59
N GLY A 40 2.84 -17.31 5.46
CA GLY A 40 3.25 -18.24 4.40
C GLY A 40 2.12 -18.82 3.56
N LYS A 41 0.90 -18.31 3.70
CA LYS A 41 -0.26 -18.72 2.89
C LYS A 41 -0.62 -17.64 1.87
N THR A 42 -1.17 -18.08 0.74
CA THR A 42 -1.77 -17.20 -0.27
C THR A 42 -3.28 -17.24 -0.17
N TYR A 43 -3.92 -16.08 -0.14
CA TYR A 43 -5.37 -15.96 -0.07
C TYR A 43 -5.91 -15.23 -1.30
N GLY A 44 -6.90 -15.81 -1.96
CA GLY A 44 -7.63 -15.19 -3.06
C GLY A 44 -8.91 -14.52 -2.54
N LEU A 45 -9.04 -13.21 -2.73
CA LEU A 45 -10.27 -12.48 -2.43
C LEU A 45 -11.08 -12.31 -3.71
N VAL A 46 -12.21 -13.00 -3.81
CA VAL A 46 -13.06 -13.08 -5.00
C VAL A 46 -14.38 -12.37 -4.76
N GLY A 47 -14.97 -11.79 -5.80
CA GLY A 47 -16.26 -11.11 -5.75
C GLY A 47 -16.43 -10.18 -6.93
N GLU A 48 -17.63 -9.61 -7.11
CA GLU A 48 -17.99 -8.71 -8.19
C GLU A 48 -17.20 -7.38 -8.13
N SER A 49 -17.20 -6.63 -9.24
CA SER A 49 -16.65 -5.27 -9.25
C SER A 49 -17.41 -4.39 -8.24
N GLY A 50 -16.69 -3.60 -7.46
CA GLY A 50 -17.29 -2.75 -6.42
C GLY A 50 -17.59 -3.45 -5.09
N SER A 51 -17.35 -4.76 -4.94
CA SER A 51 -17.61 -5.51 -3.68
C SER A 51 -16.64 -5.21 -2.53
N GLY A 52 -15.78 -4.21 -2.64
CA GLY A 52 -14.89 -3.79 -1.55
C GLY A 52 -13.53 -4.48 -1.47
N LYS A 53 -13.18 -5.41 -2.37
CA LYS A 53 -11.91 -6.15 -2.35
C LYS A 53 -10.67 -5.25 -2.29
N SER A 54 -10.58 -4.30 -3.21
CA SER A 54 -9.47 -3.33 -3.25
C SER A 54 -9.47 -2.40 -2.04
N THR A 55 -10.65 -2.10 -1.49
CA THR A 55 -10.81 -1.28 -0.28
C THR A 55 -10.25 -2.01 0.94
N ILE A 56 -10.48 -3.33 1.06
CA ILE A 56 -9.89 -4.15 2.12
C ILE A 56 -8.35 -4.14 2.01
N GLY A 57 -7.80 -4.40 0.82
CA GLY A 57 -6.35 -4.34 0.60
C GLY A 57 -5.75 -2.98 0.96
N LYS A 58 -6.38 -1.89 0.50
CA LYS A 58 -5.97 -0.51 0.85
C LYS A 58 -6.10 -0.21 2.33
N ALA A 59 -7.10 -0.74 3.03
CA ALA A 59 -7.26 -0.59 4.46
C ALA A 59 -6.13 -1.32 5.23
N ILE A 60 -5.74 -2.52 4.78
CA ILE A 60 -4.62 -3.27 5.36
C ILE A 60 -3.33 -2.43 5.31
N ILE A 61 -3.00 -1.81 4.19
CA ILE A 61 -1.79 -0.98 4.06
C ILE A 61 -1.97 0.47 4.56
N GLY A 62 -3.16 0.82 5.07
CA GLY A 62 -3.46 2.13 5.65
C GLY A 62 -3.67 3.27 4.69
N LEU A 63 -3.95 2.97 3.43
CA LEU A 63 -4.37 3.98 2.45
C LEU A 63 -5.83 4.38 2.61
N GLU A 64 -6.65 3.54 3.26
CA GLU A 64 -8.06 3.86 3.54
C GLU A 64 -8.28 4.12 5.03
N LYS A 65 -9.14 5.07 5.32
CA LYS A 65 -9.52 5.39 6.70
C LYS A 65 -10.54 4.37 7.20
N ILE A 66 -10.17 3.60 8.20
CA ILE A 66 -11.07 2.67 8.89
C ILE A 66 -12.08 3.46 9.71
N LYS A 67 -13.36 3.22 9.47
CA LYS A 67 -14.47 3.78 10.26
C LYS A 67 -14.57 3.07 11.61
N ASP A 68 -14.56 1.73 11.57
CA ASP A 68 -14.67 0.86 12.74
C ASP A 68 -13.94 -0.47 12.49
N GLY A 69 -13.80 -1.30 13.53
CA GLY A 69 -13.07 -2.55 13.49
C GLY A 69 -11.59 -2.39 13.80
N THR A 70 -10.88 -3.50 13.75
CA THR A 70 -9.44 -3.58 14.06
C THR A 70 -8.71 -4.39 13.00
N ILE A 71 -7.47 -4.02 12.73
CA ILE A 71 -6.52 -4.83 11.98
C ILE A 71 -5.32 -5.09 12.89
N THR A 72 -4.92 -6.35 13.05
CA THR A 72 -3.71 -6.74 13.76
C THR A 72 -2.70 -7.35 12.80
N TYR A 73 -1.44 -7.06 13.03
CA TYR A 73 -0.30 -7.63 12.32
C TYR A 73 0.62 -8.29 13.34
N GLU A 74 0.87 -9.59 13.21
CA GLU A 74 1.66 -10.37 14.17
C GLU A 74 1.25 -10.13 15.64
N GLY A 75 -0.07 -10.07 15.87
CA GLY A 75 -0.66 -9.86 17.22
C GLY A 75 -0.66 -8.42 17.71
N LYS A 76 -0.09 -7.46 16.97
CA LYS A 76 -0.10 -6.04 17.33
C LYS A 76 -1.18 -5.31 16.56
N VAL A 77 -2.03 -4.55 17.26
CA VAL A 77 -3.06 -3.73 16.62
C VAL A 77 -2.40 -2.62 15.81
N ILE A 78 -2.82 -2.50 14.55
CA ILE A 78 -2.37 -1.41 13.68
C ILE A 78 -3.19 -0.17 13.99
N GLU A 79 -2.52 0.86 14.53
CA GLU A 79 -3.17 2.11 14.87
C GLU A 79 -3.74 2.83 13.63
N LYS A 80 -4.91 3.47 13.80
CA LYS A 80 -5.59 4.26 12.75
C LYS A 80 -4.77 5.45 12.25
N ARG A 81 -3.81 5.94 13.04
CA ARG A 81 -2.83 6.97 12.68
C ARG A 81 -1.45 6.34 12.61
N ARG A 82 -0.96 6.08 11.42
CA ARG A 82 0.36 5.46 11.22
C ARG A 82 1.45 6.51 11.14
N SER A 83 2.56 6.25 11.82
CA SER A 83 3.83 6.90 11.51
C SER A 83 4.30 6.44 10.12
N ARG A 84 4.86 7.35 9.30
CA ARG A 84 5.45 7.02 7.99
C ARG A 84 6.59 6.00 8.09
N LYS A 85 7.25 5.89 9.24
CA LYS A 85 8.37 4.98 9.53
C LYS A 85 7.98 3.83 10.45
N SER A 86 6.78 3.27 10.35
CA SER A 86 6.43 2.08 11.12
C SER A 86 6.98 0.82 10.44
N ASP A 87 7.47 -0.14 11.24
CA ASP A 87 7.93 -1.46 10.77
C ASP A 87 6.88 -2.16 9.89
N TYR A 88 5.62 -1.90 10.16
CA TYR A 88 4.50 -2.39 9.40
C TYR A 88 4.52 -1.94 7.93
N ASN A 89 4.82 -0.66 7.66
CA ASN A 89 4.85 -0.12 6.29
C ASN A 89 6.03 -0.66 5.48
N GLN A 90 7.11 -1.05 6.15
CA GLN A 90 8.26 -1.70 5.52
C GLN A 90 7.94 -3.15 5.14
N ASN A 91 7.16 -3.85 5.97
CA ASN A 91 6.92 -5.29 5.84
C ASN A 91 5.71 -5.65 4.96
N ILE A 92 4.78 -4.71 4.73
CA ILE A 92 3.59 -4.96 3.91
C ILE A 92 3.57 -3.97 2.75
N GLN A 93 3.59 -4.52 1.54
CA GLN A 93 3.58 -3.78 0.28
C GLN A 93 2.37 -4.14 -0.56
N MET A 94 1.93 -3.24 -1.42
CA MET A 94 0.83 -3.44 -2.34
C MET A 94 1.28 -3.16 -3.77
N ILE A 95 0.96 -4.09 -4.66
CA ILE A 95 1.10 -3.88 -6.10
C ILE A 95 -0.27 -3.44 -6.63
N PHE A 96 -0.33 -2.26 -7.23
CA PHE A 96 -1.55 -1.73 -7.83
C PHE A 96 -1.79 -2.35 -9.21
N GLN A 97 -3.06 -2.46 -9.60
CA GLN A 97 -3.48 -3.02 -10.90
C GLN A 97 -2.88 -2.23 -12.07
N ASP A 98 -2.82 -0.91 -11.98
CA ASP A 98 -2.12 -0.03 -12.92
C ASP A 98 -0.86 0.52 -12.23
N SER A 99 0.22 -0.26 -12.27
CA SER A 99 1.50 0.09 -11.70
C SER A 99 2.19 1.23 -12.44
N LEU A 100 1.98 1.34 -13.76
CA LEU A 100 2.59 2.38 -14.58
C LEU A 100 2.05 3.77 -14.26
N SER A 101 0.75 3.91 -14.01
CA SER A 101 0.14 5.20 -13.65
C SER A 101 0.61 5.69 -12.28
N SER A 102 1.06 4.80 -11.40
CA SER A 102 1.52 5.14 -10.05
C SER A 102 2.92 5.75 -10.02
N LEU A 103 3.73 5.55 -11.07
CA LEU A 103 5.06 6.11 -11.16
C LEU A 103 5.02 7.60 -11.55
N ASN A 104 5.80 8.42 -10.84
CA ASN A 104 5.94 9.85 -11.17
C ASN A 104 6.76 10.01 -12.48
N PRO A 105 6.17 10.51 -13.58
CA PRO A 105 6.85 10.59 -14.87
C PRO A 105 8.01 11.62 -14.90
N LYS A 106 8.09 12.48 -13.89
CA LYS A 106 9.17 13.48 -13.76
C LYS A 106 10.41 12.95 -13.04
N LYS A 107 10.27 11.82 -12.32
CA LYS A 107 11.39 11.19 -11.60
C LYS A 107 12.07 10.16 -12.50
N ARG A 108 13.39 9.98 -12.32
CA ARG A 108 14.15 8.88 -12.90
C ARG A 108 13.84 7.59 -12.16
N ILE A 109 14.07 6.45 -12.79
CA ILE A 109 13.86 5.14 -12.18
C ILE A 109 14.70 4.98 -10.91
N ILE A 110 15.96 5.40 -10.95
CA ILE A 110 16.84 5.39 -9.77
C ILE A 110 16.23 6.14 -8.58
N ASP A 111 15.64 7.32 -8.80
CA ASP A 111 15.05 8.12 -7.72
C ASP A 111 13.80 7.48 -7.14
N ILE A 112 13.04 6.74 -7.96
CA ILE A 112 11.84 6.03 -7.54
C ILE A 112 12.21 4.81 -6.69
N ILE A 113 13.21 4.02 -7.14
CA ILE A 113 13.68 2.83 -6.42
C ILE A 113 14.41 3.22 -5.12
N ALA A 114 15.16 4.33 -5.13
CA ALA A 114 15.90 4.80 -3.97
C ALA A 114 14.99 5.42 -2.88
N GLU A 115 13.78 5.90 -3.23
CA GLU A 115 12.90 6.57 -2.27
C GLU A 115 12.57 5.71 -1.03
N PRO A 116 12.18 4.43 -1.13
CA PRO A 116 12.01 3.57 0.05
C PRO A 116 13.32 3.31 0.79
N LEU A 117 14.46 3.15 0.10
CA LEU A 117 15.76 2.98 0.74
C LEU A 117 16.10 4.18 1.63
N ARG A 118 15.93 5.41 1.14
CA ARG A 118 16.11 6.66 1.90
C ARG A 118 15.18 6.78 3.10
N ASN A 119 14.00 6.19 3.03
CA ASN A 119 13.03 6.25 4.12
C ASN A 119 13.34 5.28 5.27
N PHE A 120 13.92 4.12 4.97
CA PHE A 120 14.10 3.03 5.94
C PHE A 120 15.56 2.70 6.24
N GLU A 121 16.49 3.08 5.37
CA GLU A 121 17.92 2.81 5.50
C GLU A 121 18.70 4.13 5.55
N ASN A 122 19.84 4.14 6.24
CA ASN A 122 20.75 5.28 6.29
C ASN A 122 21.96 4.96 5.39
N LEU A 123 21.77 5.04 4.08
CA LEU A 123 22.80 4.76 3.08
C LEU A 123 23.49 6.04 2.64
N THR A 124 24.78 5.93 2.31
CA THR A 124 25.51 6.97 1.54
C THR A 124 25.07 6.92 0.07
N ASP A 125 25.32 7.97 -0.69
CA ASP A 125 24.96 8.04 -2.12
C ASP A 125 25.54 6.88 -2.94
N ASN A 126 26.75 6.43 -2.61
CA ASN A 126 27.41 5.31 -3.30
C ASN A 126 26.74 3.96 -2.94
N GLU A 127 26.42 3.77 -1.68
CA GLU A 127 25.70 2.56 -1.23
C GLU A 127 24.28 2.49 -1.80
N GLU A 128 23.58 3.64 -1.86
CA GLU A 128 22.27 3.74 -2.49
C GLU A 128 22.30 3.34 -3.96
N ARG A 129 23.24 3.90 -4.75
CA ARG A 129 23.42 3.55 -6.17
C ARG A 129 23.70 2.06 -6.35
N LYS A 130 24.62 1.50 -5.56
CA LYS A 130 24.94 0.08 -5.59
C LYS A 130 23.71 -0.77 -5.27
N ARG A 131 22.93 -0.37 -4.27
CA ARG A 131 21.72 -1.10 -3.89
C ARG A 131 20.64 -1.06 -4.97
N VAL A 132 20.46 0.08 -5.64
CA VAL A 132 19.55 0.21 -6.78
C VAL A 132 20.00 -0.67 -7.95
N SER A 133 21.29 -0.70 -8.28
CA SER A 133 21.87 -1.57 -9.31
C SER A 133 21.59 -3.05 -9.02
N GLU A 134 21.83 -3.51 -7.79
CA GLU A 134 21.52 -4.88 -7.36
C GLU A 134 20.02 -5.22 -7.52
N LEU A 135 19.14 -4.28 -7.20
CA LEU A 135 17.68 -4.47 -7.35
C LEU A 135 17.24 -4.55 -8.81
N LEU A 136 17.85 -3.75 -9.71
CA LEU A 136 17.60 -3.81 -11.14
C LEU A 136 18.06 -5.15 -11.73
N GLU A 137 19.24 -5.61 -11.34
CA GLU A 137 19.79 -6.90 -11.77
C GLU A 137 18.87 -8.07 -11.37
N ILE A 138 18.32 -8.06 -10.15
CA ILE A 138 17.37 -9.09 -9.66
C ILE A 138 16.16 -9.22 -10.60
N VAL A 139 15.69 -8.13 -11.17
CA VAL A 139 14.54 -8.13 -12.11
C VAL A 139 14.96 -8.22 -13.58
N GLY A 140 16.26 -8.46 -13.87
CA GLY A 140 16.80 -8.64 -15.22
C GLY A 140 16.95 -7.33 -16.00
N MET A 141 17.00 -6.18 -15.33
CA MET A 141 17.24 -4.87 -15.93
C MET A 141 18.73 -4.49 -15.83
N THR A 142 19.21 -3.69 -16.79
CA THR A 142 20.56 -3.15 -16.78
C THR A 142 20.63 -1.80 -16.05
N ASP A 143 21.83 -1.40 -15.65
CA ASP A 143 22.07 -0.11 -14.97
C ASP A 143 21.63 1.10 -15.79
N ASP A 144 21.67 1.00 -17.12
CA ASP A 144 21.20 2.08 -18.00
C ASP A 144 19.73 2.44 -17.75
N ALA A 145 18.91 1.45 -17.38
CA ALA A 145 17.51 1.67 -17.03
C ALA A 145 17.34 2.58 -15.78
N ALA A 146 18.35 2.69 -14.92
CA ALA A 146 18.31 3.54 -13.73
C ALA A 146 18.18 5.04 -14.08
N GLU A 147 18.79 5.47 -15.16
CA GLU A 147 18.80 6.87 -15.60
C GLU A 147 17.54 7.23 -16.43
N ASP A 148 16.78 6.24 -16.86
CA ASP A 148 15.57 6.44 -17.65
C ASP A 148 14.44 7.06 -16.83
N ARG A 149 13.52 7.71 -17.53
CA ARG A 149 12.25 8.19 -17.01
C ARG A 149 11.11 7.34 -17.53
N LYS A 150 9.97 7.35 -16.84
CA LYS A 150 8.74 6.61 -17.21
C LYS A 150 8.37 6.69 -18.72
N SER A 151 8.79 7.73 -19.42
CA SER A 151 8.45 7.94 -20.83
C SER A 151 9.21 7.06 -21.83
N VAL A 152 10.13 6.20 -21.37
CA VAL A 152 11.00 5.37 -22.20
C VAL A 152 10.62 3.88 -22.14
N VAL A 153 9.56 3.53 -21.41
CA VAL A 153 9.04 2.15 -21.33
C VAL A 153 7.74 2.02 -22.09
#